data_65398833c6e3263b66390640a08e132b
#
_entry.id   65398833c6e3263b66390640a08e132b
#
_cell.length_a   1.000
_cell.length_b   1.000
_cell.length_c   1.000
_cell.angle_alpha   90.00
_cell.angle_beta   90.00
_cell.angle_gamma   90.00
#
_symmetry.space_group_name_H-M   'P 1'
#
loop_
_entity.id
_entity.type
_entity.pdbx_description
1 polymer ?
#
loop_
_entity_poly.entity_id
_entity_poly.type
_entity_poly.pdbx_seq_one_letter_code
_entity_poly.pdbx_strand_id
1 'polypeptide(L)'
;MCIRDRNNAEFFIEYFAIDLIMTEDGICQGIIAWNLDDGTLHRFNAKMVVLATGGYGRAYFSATSAHSCTGDGNGMVARQGLPLQDMEFVQFHPTGIMELDV
;
A
#
# COMPACT_ATOMS: atom_id res chain seq x y z
N MET A 1 -15.74 13.94 17.06
CA MET A 1 -15.75 12.47 17.29
C MET A 1 -15.46 11.79 15.99
N CYS A 2 -14.28 11.21 15.85
CA CYS A 2 -13.84 10.52 14.64
C CYS A 2 -14.54 9.16 14.48
N ILE A 3 -14.71 8.69 13.24
CA ILE A 3 -15.20 7.33 12.94
C ILE A 3 -14.32 6.29 13.65
N ARG A 4 -13.03 6.55 13.77
CA ARG A 4 -12.05 5.77 14.52
C ARG A 4 -12.49 5.44 15.95
N ASP A 5 -12.94 6.48 16.68
CA ASP A 5 -13.28 6.35 18.10
C ASP A 5 -14.53 5.50 18.34
N ARG A 6 -15.41 5.41 17.33
CA ARG A 6 -16.63 4.61 17.41
C ARG A 6 -16.40 3.12 17.23
N ASN A 7 -15.31 2.74 16.55
CA ASN A 7 -15.07 1.36 16.12
C ASN A 7 -13.84 0.73 16.76
N ASN A 8 -13.25 1.38 17.76
CA ASN A 8 -12.03 0.93 18.44
C ASN A 8 -10.89 0.59 17.46
N ALA A 9 -10.76 1.38 16.39
CA ALA A 9 -9.72 1.18 15.40
C ALA A 9 -8.38 1.74 15.91
N GLU A 10 -7.35 0.94 15.85
CA GLU A 10 -5.99 1.34 16.15
C GLU A 10 -5.27 1.76 14.87
N PHE A 11 -4.48 2.84 14.93
CA PHE A 11 -3.77 3.41 13.80
C PHE A 11 -2.28 3.40 14.08
N PHE A 12 -1.54 2.78 13.20
CA PHE A 12 -0.08 2.72 13.22
C PHE A 12 0.45 3.71 12.17
N ILE A 13 0.75 4.93 12.60
CA ILE A 13 1.27 6.00 11.75
C ILE A 13 2.77 5.83 11.61
N GLU A 14 3.34 6.16 10.42
CA GLU A 14 4.76 5.97 10.08
C GLU A 14 5.20 4.50 10.14
N TYR A 15 4.27 3.58 9.86
CA TYR A 15 4.57 2.17 9.64
C TYR A 15 4.50 1.84 8.15
N PHE A 16 5.58 1.34 7.62
CA PHE A 16 5.67 0.90 6.23
C PHE A 16 5.44 -0.61 6.15
N ALA A 17 4.35 -1.01 5.48
CA ALA A 17 4.06 -2.43 5.25
C ALA A 17 5.04 -2.99 4.21
N ILE A 18 5.83 -3.97 4.63
CA ILE A 18 6.88 -4.57 3.80
C ILE A 18 6.34 -5.77 3.03
N ASP A 19 5.65 -6.68 3.73
CA ASP A 19 5.20 -7.93 3.11
C ASP A 19 4.01 -8.55 3.82
N LEU A 20 3.33 -9.45 3.12
CA LEU A 20 2.27 -10.30 3.65
C LEU A 20 2.86 -11.51 4.35
N ILE A 21 2.23 -11.95 5.44
CA ILE A 21 2.55 -13.22 6.11
C ILE A 21 1.60 -14.27 5.57
N MET A 22 2.14 -15.19 4.77
CA MET A 22 1.38 -16.28 4.16
C MET A 22 1.77 -17.62 4.76
N THR A 23 0.81 -18.54 4.85
CA THR A 23 1.09 -19.95 5.14
C THR A 23 1.48 -20.68 3.86
N GLU A 24 2.01 -21.89 4.00
CA GLU A 24 2.30 -22.79 2.85
C GLU A 24 1.03 -23.13 2.06
N ASP A 25 -0.13 -23.15 2.73
CA ASP A 25 -1.44 -23.38 2.11
C ASP A 25 -2.03 -22.13 1.42
N GLY A 26 -1.29 -21.01 1.41
CA GLY A 26 -1.72 -19.77 0.76
C GLY A 26 -2.71 -18.92 1.57
N ILE A 27 -2.80 -19.12 2.88
CA ILE A 27 -3.67 -18.32 3.76
C ILE A 27 -2.89 -17.12 4.29
N CYS A 28 -3.44 -15.92 4.11
CA CYS A 28 -2.86 -14.70 4.68
C CYS A 28 -3.15 -14.64 6.18
N GLN A 29 -2.10 -14.48 6.99
CA GLN A 29 -2.16 -14.41 8.45
C GLN A 29 -1.81 -13.04 9.02
N GLY A 30 -1.48 -12.08 8.19
CA GLY A 30 -1.10 -10.75 8.62
C GLY A 30 -0.08 -10.07 7.73
N ILE A 31 0.63 -9.11 8.31
CA ILE A 31 1.67 -8.35 7.62
C ILE A 31 2.92 -8.19 8.48
N ILE A 32 4.04 -7.95 7.82
CA ILE A 32 5.25 -7.40 8.44
C ILE A 32 5.31 -5.92 8.09
N ALA A 33 5.53 -5.08 9.07
CA ALA A 33 5.70 -3.65 8.88
C ALA A 33 6.96 -3.15 9.57
N TRP A 34 7.53 -2.12 9.01
CA TRP A 34 8.67 -1.41 9.51
C TRP A 34 8.21 -0.10 10.15
N ASN A 35 8.53 0.10 11.43
CA ASN A 35 8.34 1.39 12.07
C ASN A 35 9.45 2.33 11.60
N LEU A 36 9.08 3.41 10.94
CA LEU A 36 10.01 4.38 10.36
C LEU A 36 10.64 5.29 11.42
N ASP A 37 10.03 5.42 12.59
CA ASP A 37 10.53 6.28 13.66
C ASP A 37 11.76 5.69 14.37
N ASP A 38 11.73 4.38 14.64
CA ASP A 38 12.77 3.70 15.43
C ASP A 38 13.50 2.59 14.66
N GLY A 39 13.09 2.29 13.45
CA GLY A 39 13.68 1.28 12.58
C GLY A 39 13.38 -0.17 12.97
N THR A 40 12.41 -0.41 13.86
CA THR A 40 12.05 -1.76 14.30
C THR A 40 11.07 -2.45 13.35
N LEU A 41 11.14 -3.77 13.27
CA LEU A 41 10.21 -4.60 12.53
C LEU A 41 9.12 -5.12 13.43
N HIS A 42 7.88 -5.00 12.96
CA HIS A 42 6.69 -5.42 13.66
C HIS A 42 5.92 -6.46 12.85
N ARG A 43 5.43 -7.48 13.53
CA ARG A 43 4.54 -8.49 12.97
C ARG A 43 3.12 -8.23 13.46
N PHE A 44 2.21 -7.98 12.53
CA PHE A 44 0.78 -7.85 12.81
C PHE A 44 0.05 -9.11 12.37
N ASN A 45 -0.46 -9.88 13.32
CA ASN A 45 -1.27 -11.04 13.02
C ASN A 45 -2.73 -10.62 12.83
N ALA A 46 -3.35 -11.09 11.77
CA ALA A 46 -4.73 -10.79 11.44
C ALA A 46 -5.41 -11.98 10.76
N LYS A 47 -6.72 -12.12 11.01
CA LYS A 47 -7.54 -13.12 10.30
C LYS A 47 -7.80 -12.73 8.85
N MET A 48 -7.77 -11.44 8.56
CA MET A 48 -7.95 -10.86 7.22
C MET A 48 -7.08 -9.62 7.09
N VAL A 49 -6.57 -9.39 5.89
CA VAL A 49 -5.82 -8.19 5.53
C VAL A 49 -6.51 -7.53 4.37
N VAL A 50 -6.79 -6.23 4.49
CA VAL A 50 -7.32 -5.41 3.40
C VAL A 50 -6.20 -4.54 2.87
N LEU A 51 -5.86 -4.71 1.59
CA LEU A 51 -4.93 -3.84 0.89
C LEU A 51 -5.68 -2.64 0.32
N ALA A 52 -5.42 -1.47 0.87
CA ALA A 52 -6.01 -0.20 0.45
C ALA A 52 -4.90 0.84 0.20
N THR A 53 -3.84 0.40 -0.49
CA THR A 53 -2.58 1.13 -0.67
C THR A 53 -2.61 2.16 -1.80
N GLY A 54 -3.76 2.33 -2.46
CA GLY A 54 -3.92 3.26 -3.56
C GLY A 54 -3.22 2.80 -4.84
N GLY A 55 -3.06 3.74 -5.77
CA GLY A 55 -2.44 3.49 -7.06
C GLY A 55 -0.91 3.49 -7.03
N TYR A 56 -0.32 3.30 -8.21
CA TYR A 56 1.13 3.30 -8.42
C TYR A 56 1.56 4.27 -9.54
N GLY A 57 0.89 5.40 -9.64
CA GLY A 57 1.19 6.39 -10.68
C GLY A 57 2.64 6.86 -10.70
N ARG A 58 3.35 6.78 -9.58
CA ARG A 58 4.78 7.14 -9.49
C ARG A 58 5.73 6.12 -10.10
N ALA A 59 5.24 5.00 -10.62
CA ALA A 59 5.99 4.14 -11.51
C ALA A 59 6.31 4.82 -12.87
N TYR A 60 5.55 5.85 -13.22
CA TYR A 60 5.73 6.63 -14.43
C TYR A 60 6.44 7.96 -14.16
N PHE A 61 7.21 8.43 -15.12
CA PHE A 61 7.99 9.67 -14.99
C PHE A 61 7.08 10.88 -14.74
N SER A 62 6.02 11.02 -15.51
CA SER A 62 5.05 12.11 -15.36
C SER A 62 3.76 11.58 -14.75
N ALA A 63 3.45 12.00 -13.54
CA ALA A 63 2.26 11.58 -12.83
C ALA A 63 1.79 12.65 -11.86
N THR A 64 0.47 12.80 -11.74
CA THR A 64 -0.17 13.71 -10.77
C THR A 64 -0.41 13.03 -9.42
N SER A 65 -0.01 11.76 -9.28
CA SER A 65 -0.14 10.98 -8.06
C SER A 65 0.79 11.48 -6.95
N ALA A 66 0.36 11.31 -5.71
CA ALA A 66 1.20 11.58 -4.54
C ALA A 66 2.51 10.75 -4.58
N HIS A 67 3.57 11.27 -3.97
CA HIS A 67 4.88 10.60 -3.96
C HIS A 67 4.88 9.22 -3.33
N SER A 68 3.93 8.94 -2.45
CA SER A 68 3.73 7.62 -1.81
C SER A 68 3.04 6.58 -2.71
N CYS A 69 2.57 6.96 -3.91
CA CYS A 69 1.91 6.05 -4.84
C CYS A 69 2.94 5.26 -5.67
N THR A 70 3.70 4.40 -5.01
CA THR A 70 4.88 3.70 -5.56
C THR A 70 4.63 2.25 -5.92
N GLY A 71 3.43 1.70 -5.63
CA GLY A 71 3.04 0.33 -6.00
C GLY A 71 3.49 -0.75 -5.02
N ASP A 72 3.83 -0.39 -3.79
CA ASP A 72 4.30 -1.35 -2.78
C ASP A 72 3.25 -2.42 -2.46
N GLY A 73 1.97 -2.07 -2.45
CA GLY A 73 0.87 -3.03 -2.28
C GLY A 73 0.86 -4.10 -3.38
N ASN A 74 0.96 -3.69 -4.64
CA ASN A 74 1.05 -4.60 -5.77
C ASN A 74 2.33 -5.45 -5.69
N GLY A 75 3.44 -4.84 -5.25
CA GLY A 75 4.70 -5.53 -5.04
C GLY A 75 4.60 -6.64 -3.99
N MET A 76 3.94 -6.38 -2.86
CA MET A 76 3.70 -7.40 -1.83
C MET A 76 2.89 -8.60 -2.39
N VAL A 77 1.83 -8.32 -3.13
CA VAL A 77 0.98 -9.36 -3.76
C VAL A 77 1.78 -10.19 -4.76
N ALA A 78 2.55 -9.52 -5.63
CA ALA A 78 3.36 -10.19 -6.64
C ALA A 78 4.45 -11.09 -6.03
N ARG A 79 5.11 -10.64 -4.95
CA ARG A 79 6.14 -11.43 -4.26
C ARG A 79 5.58 -12.72 -3.66
N GLN A 80 4.31 -12.72 -3.27
CA GLN A 80 3.62 -13.90 -2.75
C GLN A 80 3.08 -14.82 -3.86
N GLY A 81 3.30 -14.48 -5.13
CA GLY A 81 2.80 -15.27 -6.27
C GLY A 81 1.28 -15.19 -6.44
N LEU A 82 0.63 -14.22 -5.84
CA LEU A 82 -0.80 -14.00 -6.00
C LEU A 82 -1.10 -13.30 -7.33
N PRO A 83 -2.26 -13.57 -7.97
CA PRO A 83 -2.59 -12.97 -9.26
C PRO A 83 -2.84 -11.47 -9.13
N LEU A 84 -2.36 -10.73 -10.12
CA LEU A 84 -2.70 -9.34 -10.38
C LEU A 84 -3.55 -9.28 -11.64
N GLN A 85 -4.52 -8.37 -11.68
CA GLN A 85 -5.47 -8.23 -12.79
C GLN A 85 -5.42 -6.82 -13.35
N ASP A 86 -5.68 -6.70 -14.65
CA ASP A 86 -5.86 -5.44 -15.39
C ASP A 86 -4.64 -4.49 -15.29
N MET A 87 -3.45 -5.06 -15.22
CA MET A 87 -2.20 -4.30 -15.01
C MET A 87 -1.83 -3.39 -16.19
N GLU A 88 -2.42 -3.60 -17.37
CA GLU A 88 -2.25 -2.78 -18.57
C GLU A 88 -3.06 -1.48 -18.54
N PHE A 89 -4.06 -1.37 -17.66
CA PHE A 89 -4.92 -0.20 -17.61
C PHE A 89 -4.33 0.91 -16.76
N VAL A 90 -4.31 2.11 -17.32
CA VAL A 90 -3.93 3.34 -16.64
C VAL A 90 -5.07 4.33 -16.80
N GLN A 91 -5.55 4.86 -15.70
CA GLN A 91 -6.55 5.94 -15.73
C GLN A 91 -5.86 7.28 -15.93
N PHE A 92 -6.18 7.94 -17.04
CA PHE A 92 -5.70 9.29 -17.29
C PHE A 92 -6.44 10.30 -16.41
N HIS A 93 -5.69 11.25 -15.87
CA HIS A 93 -6.26 12.42 -15.22
C HIS A 93 -6.60 13.46 -16.29
N PRO A 94 -7.90 13.75 -16.55
CA PRO A 94 -8.29 14.52 -17.74
C PRO A 94 -7.88 15.99 -17.66
N THR A 95 -7.65 16.51 -16.47
CA THR A 95 -7.24 17.90 -16.25
C THR A 95 -6.13 17.96 -15.22
N GLY A 96 -5.04 18.65 -15.56
CA GLY A 96 -3.91 18.87 -14.67
C GLY A 96 -3.25 20.19 -15.02
N ILE A 97 -2.70 20.87 -14.01
CA ILE A 97 -1.81 22.01 -14.20
C ILE A 97 -0.39 21.47 -14.09
N MET A 98 0.35 21.51 -15.17
CA MET A 98 1.78 21.23 -15.15
C MET A 98 2.51 22.55 -14.90
N GLU A 99 3.27 22.62 -13.82
CA GLU A 99 4.21 23.70 -13.59
C GLU A 99 5.36 23.50 -14.58
N LEU A 100 5.42 24.38 -15.56
CA LEU A 100 6.58 24.46 -16.45
C LEU A 100 7.64 25.20 -15.65
N ASP A 101 8.67 24.49 -15.21
CA ASP A 101 9.91 25.12 -14.75
C ASP A 101 10.48 25.93 -15.90
N VAL A 102 10.43 27.27 -15.77
CA VAL A 102 11.00 28.25 -16.70
C VAL A 102 12.41 28.55 -16.22
#